data_70886d5a38a79d2528abc44bfe940d4e
#
_entry.id   70886d5a38a79d2528abc44bfe940d4e
#
_cell.length_a   1.000
_cell.length_b   1.000
_cell.length_c   1.000
_cell.angle_alpha   90.00
_cell.angle_beta   90.00
_cell.angle_gamma   90.00
#
_symmetry.space_group_name_H-M   'P 1'
#
loop_
_entity.id
_entity.type
_entity.pdbx_description
1 polymer ?
#
loop_
_entity_poly.entity_id
_entity_poly.type
_entity_poly.pdbx_seq_one_letter_code
_entity_poly.pdbx_strand_id
1 'polypeptide(L)'
;MRSLITVLSLLCAVITSAAAEPLPAPVAIEIPSAGYVLHAQLYRPSSAGPFPVVIALHGCGGLAGHSDPVLPRYRDWAEELVKDGKAVLLPDSYGSRGLGPQCRVKERRISGRRERVADIVAAQKWLTQQSWVMPDRVSLLGWASGASALLWAVRPQLPDHVSPDFRSAVAFYPDCRASSGLGWSARVPTLILIGGMDDVYSPPACRQMIDGARGRSALTRIVVYPGAYHDFDRVNLPVHMVAGSDAAAPERGHVGSDPEARADAQKLVSDWLAR
;
A
#
# COMPACT_ATOMS: atom_id res chain seq x y z
N MET A 1 60.20 50.11 -17.14
CA MET A 1 59.30 49.51 -16.12
C MET A 1 57.93 49.40 -16.74
N ARG A 2 57.55 48.20 -17.15
CA ARG A 2 56.21 47.90 -17.71
C ARG A 2 55.40 47.12 -16.66
N SER A 3 54.36 47.73 -16.09
CA SER A 3 53.42 47.08 -15.16
C SER A 3 52.45 46.19 -15.92
N LEU A 4 52.47 44.89 -15.64
CA LEU A 4 51.42 43.94 -16.04
C LEU A 4 50.23 44.05 -15.06
N ILE A 5 49.09 44.41 -15.58
CA ILE A 5 47.81 44.35 -14.84
C ILE A 5 47.20 42.99 -15.14
N THR A 6 47.16 42.12 -14.13
CA THR A 6 46.47 40.82 -14.22
C THR A 6 44.99 41.01 -13.89
N VAL A 7 44.13 40.83 -14.87
CA VAL A 7 42.65 40.86 -14.71
C VAL A 7 42.22 39.48 -14.24
N LEU A 8 41.74 39.38 -13.00
CA LEU A 8 41.17 38.17 -12.41
C LEU A 8 39.66 38.11 -12.75
N SER A 9 39.30 37.30 -13.74
CA SER A 9 37.90 37.07 -14.11
C SER A 9 37.24 36.13 -13.10
N LEU A 10 36.32 36.66 -12.29
CA LEU A 10 35.47 35.90 -11.34
C LEU A 10 34.35 35.22 -12.13
N LEU A 11 34.44 33.91 -12.33
CA LEU A 11 33.36 33.10 -12.90
C LEU A 11 32.28 32.88 -11.83
N CYS A 12 31.16 33.60 -11.91
CA CYS A 12 29.98 33.35 -11.08
C CYS A 12 29.24 32.15 -11.62
N ALA A 13 29.36 30.98 -10.98
CA ALA A 13 28.53 29.81 -11.29
C ALA A 13 27.10 30.07 -10.79
N VAL A 14 26.19 30.26 -11.72
CA VAL A 14 24.73 30.33 -11.40
C VAL A 14 24.26 28.92 -11.11
N ILE A 15 24.06 28.58 -9.84
CA ILE A 15 23.41 27.36 -9.42
C ILE A 15 21.90 27.56 -9.65
N THR A 16 21.39 27.09 -10.76
CA THR A 16 19.95 26.98 -11.00
C THR A 16 19.41 25.86 -10.13
N SER A 17 18.75 26.20 -9.03
CA SER A 17 17.94 25.26 -8.26
C SER A 17 16.80 24.78 -9.15
N ALA A 18 16.84 23.53 -9.60
CA ALA A 18 15.73 22.90 -10.27
C ALA A 18 14.57 22.81 -9.26
N ALA A 19 13.52 23.59 -9.45
CA ALA A 19 12.29 23.44 -8.71
C ALA A 19 11.77 22.02 -8.98
N ALA A 20 11.45 21.26 -7.91
CA ALA A 20 10.84 19.95 -8.06
C ALA A 20 9.53 20.10 -8.84
N GLU A 21 9.41 19.37 -9.95
CA GLU A 21 8.16 19.37 -10.71
C GLU A 21 6.99 18.92 -9.82
N PRO A 22 5.83 19.58 -9.92
CA PRO A 22 4.66 19.15 -9.16
C PRO A 22 4.30 17.72 -9.55
N LEU A 23 3.97 16.89 -8.56
CA LEU A 23 3.55 15.52 -8.78
C LEU A 23 2.26 15.49 -9.61
N PRO A 24 2.15 14.60 -10.61
CA PRO A 24 0.99 14.54 -11.47
C PRO A 24 -0.27 14.17 -10.65
N ALA A 25 -1.39 14.83 -10.99
CA ALA A 25 -2.69 14.47 -10.42
C ALA A 25 -3.07 13.03 -10.80
N PRO A 26 -3.83 12.31 -9.95
CA PRO A 26 -4.30 10.98 -10.29
C PRO A 26 -5.25 10.99 -11.48
N VAL A 27 -5.18 9.91 -12.28
CA VAL A 27 -6.08 9.67 -13.40
C VAL A 27 -7.07 8.58 -13.01
N ALA A 28 -8.37 8.84 -13.22
CA ALA A 28 -9.40 7.83 -13.00
C ALA A 28 -9.30 6.73 -14.09
N ILE A 29 -9.32 5.48 -13.66
CA ILE A 29 -9.22 4.29 -14.52
C ILE A 29 -10.42 3.40 -14.29
N GLU A 30 -10.96 2.85 -15.37
CA GLU A 30 -12.00 1.82 -15.37
C GLU A 30 -11.39 0.48 -15.80
N ILE A 31 -11.47 -0.51 -14.95
CA ILE A 31 -10.92 -1.84 -15.17
C ILE A 31 -12.09 -2.82 -15.34
N PRO A 32 -12.23 -3.45 -16.52
CA PRO A 32 -13.24 -4.49 -16.71
C PRO A 32 -13.03 -5.65 -15.72
N SER A 33 -14.07 -6.03 -15.02
CA SER A 33 -14.10 -7.15 -14.09
C SER A 33 -15.34 -8.01 -14.30
N ALA A 34 -15.39 -9.22 -13.73
CA ALA A 34 -16.50 -10.13 -13.92
C ALA A 34 -17.80 -9.58 -13.28
N GLY A 35 -18.68 -9.01 -14.12
CA GLY A 35 -19.99 -8.51 -13.73
C GLY A 35 -20.05 -7.09 -13.17
N TYR A 36 -18.93 -6.34 -13.14
CA TYR A 36 -18.88 -4.93 -12.74
C TYR A 36 -17.64 -4.22 -13.32
N VAL A 37 -17.60 -2.90 -13.22
CA VAL A 37 -16.42 -2.08 -13.54
C VAL A 37 -15.69 -1.76 -12.23
N LEU A 38 -14.43 -2.14 -12.13
CA LEU A 38 -13.57 -1.77 -11.02
C LEU A 38 -12.97 -0.39 -11.30
N HIS A 39 -13.43 0.62 -10.59
CA HIS A 39 -12.84 1.95 -10.63
C HIS A 39 -11.54 1.99 -9.86
N ALA A 40 -10.56 2.72 -10.36
CA ALA A 40 -9.27 2.91 -9.73
C ALA A 40 -8.73 4.32 -9.95
N GLN A 41 -7.78 4.74 -9.11
CA GLN A 41 -7.01 5.96 -9.31
C GLN A 41 -5.56 5.58 -9.64
N LEU A 42 -5.01 6.17 -10.69
CA LEU A 42 -3.65 5.90 -11.16
C LEU A 42 -2.76 7.13 -11.00
N TYR A 43 -1.70 6.98 -10.22
CA TYR A 43 -0.59 7.93 -10.14
C TYR A 43 0.57 7.41 -10.99
N ARG A 44 1.16 8.25 -11.82
CA ARG A 44 2.31 7.88 -12.66
C ARG A 44 3.40 8.94 -12.59
N PRO A 45 4.69 8.55 -12.65
CA PRO A 45 5.77 9.50 -12.92
C PRO A 45 5.54 10.24 -14.26
N SER A 46 6.02 11.46 -14.37
CA SER A 46 5.96 12.26 -15.61
C SER A 46 6.90 11.77 -16.71
N SER A 47 7.89 10.96 -16.38
CA SER A 47 8.85 10.38 -17.32
C SER A 47 8.21 9.34 -18.27
N ALA A 48 8.97 8.88 -19.27
CA ALA A 48 8.43 8.04 -20.36
C ALA A 48 8.31 6.57 -20.02
N GLY A 49 8.48 5.99 -18.90
CA GLY A 49 8.31 4.55 -18.61
C GLY A 49 9.14 3.59 -19.49
N PRO A 50 8.95 2.29 -19.41
CA PRO A 50 7.99 1.58 -18.56
C PRO A 50 8.35 1.64 -17.06
N PHE A 51 7.34 1.47 -16.18
CA PHE A 51 7.49 1.62 -14.74
C PHE A 51 7.25 0.32 -13.98
N PRO A 52 7.94 0.10 -12.85
CA PRO A 52 7.43 -0.76 -11.78
C PRO A 52 6.09 -0.21 -11.28
N VAL A 53 5.17 -1.10 -10.92
CA VAL A 53 3.83 -0.68 -10.46
C VAL A 53 3.52 -1.26 -9.08
N VAL A 54 2.86 -0.45 -8.25
CA VAL A 54 2.32 -0.87 -6.97
C VAL A 54 0.79 -0.84 -7.04
N ILE A 55 0.13 -1.98 -6.83
CA ILE A 55 -1.31 -2.04 -6.58
C ILE A 55 -1.50 -1.78 -5.08
N ALA A 56 -2.11 -0.65 -4.74
CA ALA A 56 -2.26 -0.20 -3.36
C ALA A 56 -3.72 -0.34 -2.88
N LEU A 57 -3.94 -1.14 -1.83
CA LEU A 57 -5.24 -1.62 -1.39
C LEU A 57 -5.71 -0.87 -0.14
N HIS A 58 -6.75 -0.07 -0.27
CA HIS A 58 -7.33 0.70 0.83
C HIS A 58 -7.83 -0.17 2.00
N GLY A 59 -7.85 0.38 3.20
CA GLY A 59 -8.44 -0.22 4.40
C GLY A 59 -9.98 -0.20 4.40
N CYS A 60 -10.58 -0.50 5.55
CA CYS A 60 -12.04 -0.57 5.67
C CYS A 60 -12.75 0.79 5.50
N GLY A 61 -12.03 1.90 5.59
CA GLY A 61 -12.56 3.26 5.36
C GLY A 61 -12.89 3.57 3.90
N GLY A 62 -12.49 2.72 2.95
CA GLY A 62 -12.62 2.99 1.52
C GLY A 62 -11.42 3.76 0.95
N LEU A 63 -11.43 3.98 -0.37
CA LEU A 63 -10.42 4.75 -1.07
C LEU A 63 -10.72 6.25 -1.02
N ALA A 64 -11.96 6.63 -1.29
CA ALA A 64 -12.41 8.00 -1.44
C ALA A 64 -13.01 8.58 -0.16
N GLY A 65 -12.90 9.90 0.00
CA GLY A 65 -13.62 10.70 0.97
C GLY A 65 -14.90 11.29 0.37
N HIS A 66 -15.51 12.24 1.09
CA HIS A 66 -16.73 12.91 0.62
C HIS A 66 -16.47 13.79 -0.63
N SER A 67 -15.35 14.49 -0.65
CA SER A 67 -14.94 15.39 -1.73
C SER A 67 -13.62 15.00 -2.41
N ASP A 68 -12.88 14.05 -1.83
CA ASP A 68 -11.60 13.62 -2.34
C ASP A 68 -11.69 12.24 -2.98
N PRO A 69 -11.21 12.06 -4.23
CA PRO A 69 -11.19 10.73 -4.88
C PRO A 69 -10.21 9.77 -4.22
N VAL A 70 -9.24 10.28 -3.46
CA VAL A 70 -8.23 9.50 -2.73
C VAL A 70 -8.00 10.12 -1.36
N LEU A 71 -8.25 9.36 -0.30
CA LEU A 71 -7.99 9.80 1.07
C LEU A 71 -6.51 10.17 1.28
N PRO A 72 -6.20 11.16 2.15
CA PRO A 72 -4.86 11.71 2.33
C PRO A 72 -3.76 10.66 2.53
N ARG A 73 -4.00 9.63 3.37
CA ARG A 73 -3.04 8.53 3.57
C ARG A 73 -2.57 7.90 2.26
N TYR A 74 -3.52 7.52 1.41
CA TYR A 74 -3.20 6.79 0.18
C TYR A 74 -2.56 7.71 -0.84
N ARG A 75 -2.94 8.99 -0.85
CA ARG A 75 -2.31 10.03 -1.66
C ARG A 75 -0.86 10.22 -1.24
N ASP A 76 -0.58 10.41 0.06
CA ASP A 76 0.78 10.59 0.59
C ASP A 76 1.70 9.42 0.18
N TRP A 77 1.22 8.18 0.35
CA TRP A 77 1.98 7.00 -0.04
C TRP A 77 2.15 6.87 -1.56
N ALA A 78 1.13 7.21 -2.34
CA ALA A 78 1.22 7.20 -3.81
C ALA A 78 2.25 8.22 -4.29
N GLU A 79 2.24 9.43 -3.74
CA GLU A 79 3.19 10.49 -4.06
C GLU A 79 4.64 10.11 -3.72
N GLU A 80 4.87 9.49 -2.56
CA GLU A 80 6.21 9.00 -2.20
C GLU A 80 6.69 7.91 -3.17
N LEU A 81 5.84 6.95 -3.53
CA LEU A 81 6.19 5.89 -4.47
C LEU A 81 6.41 6.41 -5.89
N VAL A 82 5.69 7.46 -6.29
CA VAL A 82 5.91 8.12 -7.59
C VAL A 82 7.25 8.86 -7.61
N LYS A 83 7.64 9.53 -6.53
CA LYS A 83 9.00 10.11 -6.38
C LYS A 83 10.08 9.05 -6.51
N ASP A 84 9.83 7.83 -6.03
CA ASP A 84 10.69 6.66 -6.20
C ASP A 84 10.63 6.02 -7.61
N GLY A 85 9.96 6.66 -8.57
CA GLY A 85 9.85 6.18 -9.95
C GLY A 85 8.89 5.03 -10.18
N LYS A 86 7.97 4.75 -9.25
CA LYS A 86 6.95 3.70 -9.37
C LYS A 86 5.60 4.31 -9.75
N ALA A 87 4.84 3.65 -10.61
CA ALA A 87 3.42 3.97 -10.76
C ALA A 87 2.61 3.31 -9.64
N VAL A 88 1.49 3.94 -9.24
CA VAL A 88 0.62 3.43 -8.18
C VAL A 88 -0.82 3.36 -8.68
N LEU A 89 -1.38 2.16 -8.66
CA LEU A 89 -2.79 1.91 -8.97
C LEU A 89 -3.55 1.63 -7.67
N LEU A 90 -4.59 2.41 -7.43
CA LEU A 90 -5.43 2.35 -6.23
C LEU A 90 -6.85 1.88 -6.62
N PRO A 91 -7.15 0.57 -6.64
CA PRO A 91 -8.49 0.06 -6.90
C PRO A 91 -9.46 0.43 -5.77
N ASP A 92 -10.66 0.89 -6.13
CA ASP A 92 -11.75 1.17 -5.18
C ASP A 92 -12.71 -0.02 -5.09
N SER A 93 -12.39 -0.98 -4.25
CA SER A 93 -13.22 -2.17 -4.06
C SER A 93 -14.63 -1.88 -3.55
N TYR A 94 -14.82 -0.78 -2.82
CA TYR A 94 -16.12 -0.44 -2.22
C TYR A 94 -16.93 0.51 -3.10
N GLY A 95 -16.35 1.63 -3.54
CA GLY A 95 -17.03 2.58 -4.40
C GLY A 95 -17.46 1.98 -5.73
N SER A 96 -16.67 1.08 -6.34
CA SER A 96 -17.04 0.35 -7.56
C SER A 96 -18.31 -0.50 -7.42
N ARG A 97 -18.72 -0.77 -6.18
CA ARG A 97 -19.95 -1.55 -5.87
C ARG A 97 -21.02 -0.69 -5.19
N GLY A 98 -20.90 0.64 -5.25
CA GLY A 98 -21.82 1.57 -4.61
C GLY A 98 -21.81 1.50 -3.09
N LEU A 99 -20.70 1.04 -2.48
CA LEU A 99 -20.57 0.90 -1.04
C LEU A 99 -19.71 2.04 -0.47
N GLY A 100 -20.14 2.56 0.67
CA GLY A 100 -19.36 3.46 1.50
C GLY A 100 -18.37 2.71 2.41
N PRO A 101 -17.81 3.40 3.43
CA PRO A 101 -16.89 2.81 4.42
C PRO A 101 -17.48 1.60 5.12
N GLN A 102 -16.65 0.56 5.29
CA GLN A 102 -17.04 -0.74 5.84
C GLN A 102 -16.50 -1.00 7.26
N CYS A 103 -15.87 -0.02 7.92
CA CYS A 103 -15.26 -0.22 9.24
C CYS A 103 -16.29 -0.57 10.32
N ARG A 104 -17.49 0.00 10.22
CA ARG A 104 -18.61 -0.20 11.17
C ARG A 104 -19.69 -1.14 10.66
N VAL A 105 -19.45 -1.85 9.56
CA VAL A 105 -20.40 -2.81 9.00
C VAL A 105 -20.11 -4.19 9.58
N LYS A 106 -21.09 -4.75 10.32
CA LYS A 106 -20.97 -6.06 10.97
C LYS A 106 -20.97 -7.18 9.92
N GLU A 107 -21.92 -7.14 9.00
CA GLU A 107 -22.03 -8.10 7.89
C GLU A 107 -21.56 -7.48 6.59
N ARG A 108 -20.29 -7.67 6.30
CA ARG A 108 -19.68 -7.11 5.08
C ARG A 108 -20.07 -7.93 3.86
N ARG A 109 -20.60 -7.26 2.85
CA ARG A 109 -20.88 -7.86 1.53
C ARG A 109 -19.62 -8.17 0.74
N ILE A 110 -18.53 -7.49 1.05
CA ILE A 110 -17.24 -7.62 0.34
C ILE A 110 -16.24 -8.34 1.25
N SER A 111 -15.90 -9.56 0.84
CA SER A 111 -14.93 -10.40 1.51
C SER A 111 -13.50 -10.04 1.07
N GLY A 112 -12.60 -9.95 2.04
CA GLY A 112 -11.16 -9.81 1.76
C GLY A 112 -10.60 -10.99 0.97
N ARG A 113 -11.19 -12.17 1.14
CA ARG A 113 -10.72 -13.43 0.53
C ARG A 113 -11.25 -13.68 -0.88
N ARG A 114 -12.39 -13.13 -1.25
CA ARG A 114 -13.04 -13.36 -2.56
C ARG A 114 -13.04 -12.11 -3.41
N GLU A 115 -13.94 -11.18 -3.11
CA GLU A 115 -14.18 -10.00 -3.95
C GLU A 115 -12.94 -9.12 -4.05
N ARG A 116 -12.24 -8.86 -2.95
CA ARG A 116 -11.02 -8.03 -2.99
C ARG A 116 -9.83 -8.73 -3.64
N VAL A 117 -9.73 -10.06 -3.53
CA VAL A 117 -8.74 -10.84 -4.28
C VAL A 117 -9.07 -10.81 -5.78
N ALA A 118 -10.33 -10.91 -6.16
CA ALA A 118 -10.75 -10.75 -7.56
C ALA A 118 -10.40 -9.36 -8.12
N ASP A 119 -10.56 -8.29 -7.32
CA ASP A 119 -10.15 -6.93 -7.68
C ASP A 119 -8.63 -6.83 -7.94
N ILE A 120 -7.82 -7.48 -7.07
CA ILE A 120 -6.37 -7.53 -7.23
C ILE A 120 -5.99 -8.23 -8.53
N VAL A 121 -6.61 -9.38 -8.82
CA VAL A 121 -6.37 -10.14 -10.05
C VAL A 121 -6.79 -9.35 -11.30
N ALA A 122 -7.96 -8.69 -11.25
CA ALA A 122 -8.43 -7.83 -12.35
C ALA A 122 -7.46 -6.67 -12.61
N ALA A 123 -7.01 -6.00 -11.55
CA ALA A 123 -6.02 -4.93 -11.63
C ALA A 123 -4.69 -5.40 -12.22
N GLN A 124 -4.18 -6.56 -11.79
CA GLN A 124 -2.97 -7.15 -12.35
C GLN A 124 -3.13 -7.50 -13.84
N LYS A 125 -4.22 -8.15 -14.22
CA LYS A 125 -4.53 -8.48 -15.63
C LYS A 125 -4.59 -7.23 -16.50
N TRP A 126 -5.21 -6.17 -16.02
CA TRP A 126 -5.27 -4.90 -16.73
C TRP A 126 -3.88 -4.28 -16.89
N LEU A 127 -3.06 -4.28 -15.83
CA LEU A 127 -1.69 -3.74 -15.87
C LEU A 127 -0.78 -4.47 -16.85
N THR A 128 -0.89 -5.79 -16.97
CA THR A 128 -0.06 -6.57 -17.92
C THR A 128 -0.34 -6.24 -19.39
N GLN A 129 -1.44 -5.57 -19.69
CA GLN A 129 -1.81 -5.12 -21.03
C GLN A 129 -1.31 -3.71 -21.37
N GLN A 130 -0.71 -3.01 -20.40
CA GLN A 130 -0.26 -1.63 -20.57
C GLN A 130 1.21 -1.56 -21.00
N SER A 131 1.51 -0.90 -22.10
CA SER A 131 2.88 -0.78 -22.63
C SER A 131 3.84 0.02 -21.72
N TRP A 132 3.30 0.82 -20.80
CA TRP A 132 4.06 1.60 -19.83
C TRP A 132 4.36 0.85 -18.52
N VAL A 133 3.95 -0.41 -18.38
CA VAL A 133 4.15 -1.25 -17.19
C VAL A 133 5.31 -2.22 -17.41
N MET A 134 6.14 -2.41 -16.39
CA MET A 134 7.05 -3.56 -16.27
C MET A 134 6.27 -4.73 -15.65
N PRO A 135 5.80 -5.72 -16.42
CA PRO A 135 4.83 -6.70 -15.92
C PRO A 135 5.42 -7.65 -14.87
N ASP A 136 6.72 -7.85 -14.85
CA ASP A 136 7.48 -8.61 -13.85
C ASP A 136 7.83 -7.81 -12.58
N ARG A 137 7.45 -6.52 -12.56
CA ARG A 137 7.68 -5.60 -11.44
C ARG A 137 6.40 -4.99 -10.89
N VAL A 138 5.34 -5.78 -10.85
CA VAL A 138 4.09 -5.43 -10.17
C VAL A 138 4.13 -5.93 -8.74
N SER A 139 3.97 -5.03 -7.77
CA SER A 139 3.98 -5.35 -6.34
C SER A 139 2.66 -4.96 -5.68
N LEU A 140 2.40 -5.51 -4.49
CA LEU A 140 1.22 -5.21 -3.71
C LEU A 140 1.59 -4.38 -2.47
N LEU A 141 0.74 -3.42 -2.14
CA LEU A 141 0.78 -2.67 -0.89
C LEU A 141 -0.64 -2.61 -0.32
N GLY A 142 -0.82 -2.77 0.99
CA GLY A 142 -2.17 -2.72 1.54
C GLY A 142 -2.20 -2.33 3.01
N TRP A 143 -3.35 -1.74 3.44
CA TRP A 143 -3.57 -1.28 4.80
C TRP A 143 -4.77 -1.97 5.44
N ALA A 144 -4.63 -2.43 6.68
CA ALA A 144 -5.70 -3.04 7.48
C ALA A 144 -6.44 -4.14 6.70
N SER A 145 -7.72 -3.96 6.39
CA SER A 145 -8.50 -4.91 5.59
C SER A 145 -7.97 -5.09 4.16
N GLY A 146 -7.28 -4.08 3.59
CA GLY A 146 -6.57 -4.20 2.32
C GLY A 146 -5.33 -5.08 2.43
N ALA A 147 -4.58 -4.92 3.51
CA ALA A 147 -3.45 -5.78 3.83
C ALA A 147 -3.90 -7.23 4.10
N SER A 148 -5.05 -7.41 4.76
CA SER A 148 -5.63 -8.75 4.95
C SER A 148 -6.01 -9.40 3.61
N ALA A 149 -6.58 -8.64 2.67
CA ALA A 149 -6.88 -9.14 1.33
C ALA A 149 -5.60 -9.50 0.55
N LEU A 150 -4.56 -8.69 0.67
CA LEU A 150 -3.23 -8.95 0.11
C LEU A 150 -2.67 -10.29 0.62
N LEU A 151 -2.76 -10.58 1.93
CA LEU A 151 -2.31 -11.86 2.49
C LEU A 151 -3.05 -13.06 1.89
N TRP A 152 -4.30 -12.90 1.46
CA TRP A 152 -5.02 -13.93 0.69
C TRP A 152 -4.52 -14.03 -0.75
N ALA A 153 -4.26 -12.89 -1.39
CA ALA A 153 -3.83 -12.83 -2.78
C ALA A 153 -2.44 -13.44 -3.01
N VAL A 154 -1.54 -13.43 -2.02
CA VAL A 154 -0.19 -14.00 -2.13
C VAL A 154 -0.09 -15.47 -1.75
N ARG A 155 -1.19 -16.14 -1.40
CA ARG A 155 -1.18 -17.58 -1.08
C ARG A 155 -0.86 -18.43 -2.31
N PRO A 156 -0.14 -19.56 -2.16
CA PRO A 156 0.15 -20.48 -3.28
C PRO A 156 -1.10 -21.06 -3.94
N GLN A 157 -2.21 -21.18 -3.19
CA GLN A 157 -3.46 -21.77 -3.66
C GLN A 157 -4.41 -20.79 -4.34
N LEU A 158 -3.94 -19.64 -4.78
CA LEU A 158 -4.75 -18.70 -5.56
C LEU A 158 -5.04 -19.34 -6.95
N PRO A 159 -6.31 -19.63 -7.30
CA PRO A 159 -6.62 -20.39 -8.53
C PRO A 159 -6.37 -19.58 -9.80
N ASP A 160 -6.52 -18.26 -9.76
CA ASP A 160 -6.48 -17.37 -10.94
C ASP A 160 -5.29 -16.40 -10.90
N HIS A 161 -4.11 -16.86 -10.47
CA HIS A 161 -2.95 -15.98 -10.50
C HIS A 161 -2.52 -15.64 -11.94
N VAL A 162 -2.05 -14.40 -12.12
CA VAL A 162 -1.60 -13.89 -13.42
C VAL A 162 -0.09 -14.11 -13.56
N SER A 163 0.35 -14.43 -14.77
CA SER A 163 1.78 -14.51 -15.07
C SER A 163 2.22 -13.24 -15.83
N PRO A 164 3.37 -12.65 -15.47
CA PRO A 164 4.21 -12.96 -14.31
C PRO A 164 3.52 -12.69 -12.99
N ASP A 165 3.98 -13.36 -11.92
CA ASP A 165 3.44 -13.17 -10.56
C ASP A 165 3.86 -11.82 -9.97
N PHE A 166 3.27 -11.45 -8.82
CA PHE A 166 3.70 -10.24 -8.09
C PHE A 166 5.18 -10.34 -7.71
N ARG A 167 5.88 -9.22 -7.84
CA ARG A 167 7.29 -9.13 -7.45
C ARG A 167 7.48 -9.23 -5.95
N SER A 168 6.63 -8.55 -5.18
CA SER A 168 6.64 -8.53 -3.72
C SER A 168 5.34 -8.00 -3.16
N ALA A 169 5.18 -8.07 -1.83
CA ALA A 169 4.02 -7.56 -1.13
C ALA A 169 4.41 -6.90 0.20
N VAL A 170 3.71 -5.81 0.56
CA VAL A 170 3.84 -5.12 1.84
C VAL A 170 2.46 -4.96 2.49
N ALA A 171 2.32 -5.44 3.72
CA ALA A 171 1.06 -5.44 4.47
C ALA A 171 1.20 -4.62 5.75
N PHE A 172 0.52 -3.47 5.82
CA PHE A 172 0.41 -2.67 7.03
C PHE A 172 -0.69 -3.19 7.94
N TYR A 173 -0.32 -3.57 9.15
CA TYR A 173 -1.22 -4.01 10.23
C TYR A 173 -2.41 -4.86 9.75
N PRO A 174 -2.15 -6.03 9.11
CA PRO A 174 -3.20 -6.92 8.63
C PRO A 174 -3.87 -7.70 9.77
N ASP A 175 -5.11 -8.17 9.55
CA ASP A 175 -5.71 -9.19 10.41
C ASP A 175 -5.10 -10.56 10.12
N CYS A 176 -4.06 -10.91 10.87
CA CYS A 176 -3.37 -12.20 10.71
C CYS A 176 -4.13 -13.39 11.30
N ARG A 177 -5.09 -13.17 12.21
CA ARG A 177 -5.88 -14.26 12.81
C ARG A 177 -6.71 -14.97 11.74
N ALA A 178 -7.33 -14.20 10.85
CA ALA A 178 -8.11 -14.76 9.75
C ALA A 178 -7.28 -15.61 8.77
N SER A 179 -5.98 -15.35 8.68
CA SER A 179 -5.06 -16.04 7.75
C SER A 179 -4.34 -17.23 8.40
N SER A 180 -3.95 -17.13 9.68
CA SER A 180 -3.11 -18.13 10.38
C SER A 180 -3.78 -19.49 10.54
N GLY A 181 -5.09 -19.50 10.83
CA GLY A 181 -5.86 -20.74 11.09
C GLY A 181 -5.97 -21.70 9.89
N LEU A 182 -5.54 -21.28 8.70
CA LEU A 182 -5.56 -22.05 7.46
C LEU A 182 -4.17 -22.40 6.92
N GLY A 183 -3.14 -22.39 7.79
CA GLY A 183 -1.78 -22.71 7.39
C GLY A 183 -1.24 -21.76 6.31
N TRP A 184 -1.32 -20.46 6.55
CA TRP A 184 -0.88 -19.45 5.60
C TRP A 184 0.59 -19.63 5.19
N SER A 185 0.88 -19.37 3.93
CA SER A 185 2.21 -19.16 3.37
C SER A 185 2.13 -18.21 2.18
N ALA A 186 3.20 -17.52 1.87
CA ALA A 186 3.28 -16.63 0.72
C ALA A 186 4.10 -17.26 -0.40
N ARG A 187 3.66 -17.12 -1.65
CA ARG A 187 4.43 -17.50 -2.83
C ARG A 187 5.40 -16.41 -3.30
N VAL A 188 5.21 -15.16 -2.81
CA VAL A 188 6.08 -14.01 -3.15
C VAL A 188 6.67 -13.39 -1.88
N PRO A 189 7.83 -12.70 -1.95
CA PRO A 189 8.41 -11.99 -0.83
C PRO A 189 7.39 -11.06 -0.17
N THR A 190 7.14 -11.22 1.13
CA THR A 190 6.08 -10.50 1.85
C THR A 190 6.62 -9.86 3.13
N LEU A 191 6.44 -8.54 3.28
CA LEU A 191 6.76 -7.76 4.47
C LEU A 191 5.47 -7.41 5.23
N ILE A 192 5.47 -7.63 6.54
CA ILE A 192 4.40 -7.18 7.44
C ILE A 192 4.96 -6.10 8.36
N LEU A 193 4.26 -4.96 8.43
CA LEU A 193 4.56 -3.84 9.33
C LEU A 193 3.37 -3.65 10.28
N ILE A 194 3.59 -3.71 11.59
CA ILE A 194 2.50 -3.64 12.58
C ILE A 194 2.97 -2.94 13.85
N GLY A 195 2.09 -2.18 14.48
CA GLY A 195 2.35 -1.56 15.79
C GLY A 195 2.36 -2.59 16.90
N GLY A 196 3.26 -2.45 17.88
CA GLY A 196 3.32 -3.31 19.05
C GLY A 196 2.15 -3.11 20.02
N MET A 197 1.57 -1.90 19.99
CA MET A 197 0.38 -1.52 20.76
C MET A 197 -0.93 -1.63 19.95
N ASP A 198 -0.88 -2.24 18.76
CA ASP A 198 -2.07 -2.45 17.93
C ASP A 198 -3.04 -3.41 18.63
N ASP A 199 -4.16 -2.87 19.09
CA ASP A 199 -5.27 -3.59 19.72
C ASP A 199 -6.49 -3.74 18.82
N VAL A 200 -6.42 -3.20 17.59
CA VAL A 200 -7.37 -3.48 16.50
C VAL A 200 -7.08 -4.84 15.87
N TYR A 201 -5.80 -5.09 15.56
CA TYR A 201 -5.31 -6.39 15.08
C TYR A 201 -4.11 -6.85 15.90
N SER A 202 -3.97 -8.15 16.06
CA SER A 202 -3.04 -8.77 17.02
C SER A 202 -1.62 -8.93 16.45
N PRO A 203 -0.60 -8.20 16.97
CA PRO A 203 0.79 -8.42 16.58
C PRO A 203 1.29 -9.83 16.89
N PRO A 204 0.95 -10.47 18.05
CA PRO A 204 1.29 -11.87 18.30
C PRO A 204 0.72 -12.83 17.25
N ALA A 205 -0.52 -12.61 16.74
CA ALA A 205 -1.09 -13.44 15.69
C ALA A 205 -0.31 -13.35 14.37
N CYS A 206 0.21 -12.16 14.03
CA CYS A 206 1.07 -12.00 12.87
C CYS A 206 2.42 -12.71 13.04
N ARG A 207 3.04 -12.64 14.20
CA ARG A 207 4.26 -13.41 14.51
C ARG A 207 4.00 -14.92 14.38
N GLN A 208 2.93 -15.44 15.00
CA GLN A 208 2.55 -16.84 14.92
C GLN A 208 2.30 -17.30 13.47
N MET A 209 1.64 -16.47 12.66
CA MET A 209 1.38 -16.76 11.25
C MET A 209 2.68 -16.89 10.46
N ILE A 210 3.63 -15.96 10.64
CA ILE A 210 4.95 -15.98 9.99
C ILE A 210 5.77 -17.19 10.45
N ASP A 211 5.81 -17.45 11.75
CA ASP A 211 6.54 -18.59 12.31
C ASP A 211 6.00 -19.92 11.78
N GLY A 212 4.68 -20.05 11.69
CA GLY A 212 4.03 -21.23 11.11
C GLY A 212 4.25 -21.40 9.60
N ALA A 213 4.67 -20.36 8.92
CA ALA A 213 4.95 -20.39 7.47
C ALA A 213 6.40 -20.76 7.12
N ARG A 214 7.31 -20.84 8.12
CA ARG A 214 8.73 -21.13 7.90
C ARG A 214 8.92 -22.43 7.12
N GLY A 215 9.83 -22.42 6.14
CA GLY A 215 10.14 -23.55 5.28
C GLY A 215 9.10 -23.85 4.19
N ARG A 216 7.96 -23.14 4.17
CA ARG A 216 6.89 -23.29 3.16
C ARG A 216 6.58 -22.01 2.39
N SER A 217 7.16 -20.91 2.80
CA SER A 217 6.89 -19.57 2.27
C SER A 217 8.09 -19.02 1.54
N ALA A 218 7.86 -18.16 0.55
CA ALA A 218 8.88 -17.24 0.09
C ALA A 218 9.37 -16.36 1.26
N LEU A 219 10.39 -15.53 1.03
CA LEU A 219 10.93 -14.64 2.05
C LEU A 219 9.80 -13.85 2.73
N THR A 220 9.59 -14.09 4.03
CA THR A 220 8.63 -13.34 4.85
C THR A 220 9.34 -12.64 5.99
N ARG A 221 9.00 -11.37 6.22
CA ARG A 221 9.54 -10.56 7.31
C ARG A 221 8.40 -9.84 8.02
N ILE A 222 8.49 -9.75 9.35
CA ILE A 222 7.63 -8.90 10.16
C ILE A 222 8.49 -7.88 10.91
N VAL A 223 8.05 -6.62 10.89
CA VAL A 223 8.58 -5.56 11.74
C VAL A 223 7.46 -5.10 12.67
N VAL A 224 7.76 -5.08 13.95
CA VAL A 224 6.81 -4.62 14.98
C VAL A 224 7.40 -3.39 15.63
N TYR A 225 6.65 -2.28 15.57
CA TYR A 225 7.01 -0.98 16.16
C TYR A 225 6.47 -0.91 17.60
N PRO A 226 7.31 -1.01 18.63
CA PRO A 226 6.86 -1.30 20.01
C PRO A 226 5.81 -0.34 20.56
N GLY A 227 5.95 0.98 20.30
CA GLY A 227 5.08 2.04 20.81
C GLY A 227 3.90 2.41 19.89
N ALA A 228 3.90 1.91 18.66
CA ALA A 228 2.92 2.31 17.64
C ALA A 228 1.59 1.57 17.79
N TYR A 229 0.50 2.28 17.54
CA TYR A 229 -0.86 1.76 17.43
C TYR A 229 -1.24 1.41 15.98
N HIS A 230 -2.49 1.00 15.78
CA HIS A 230 -3.05 0.86 14.42
C HIS A 230 -3.03 2.21 13.71
N ASP A 231 -2.92 2.23 12.38
CA ASP A 231 -2.85 3.47 11.57
C ASP A 231 -1.59 4.34 11.84
N PHE A 232 -0.50 3.79 12.38
CA PHE A 232 0.71 4.53 12.76
C PHE A 232 1.38 5.29 11.59
N ASP A 233 1.15 4.86 10.36
CA ASP A 233 1.70 5.46 9.14
C ASP A 233 0.97 6.73 8.68
N ARG A 234 -0.15 7.09 9.31
CA ARG A 234 -0.88 8.33 9.02
C ARG A 234 -0.13 9.56 9.54
N VAL A 235 -0.34 10.69 8.87
CA VAL A 235 0.21 11.97 9.29
C VAL A 235 -0.77 12.64 10.26
N ASN A 236 -0.25 13.17 11.37
CA ASN A 236 -0.99 14.02 12.31
C ASN A 236 -2.32 13.44 12.83
N LEU A 237 -2.36 12.13 13.06
CA LEU A 237 -3.52 11.48 13.68
C LEU A 237 -3.25 11.31 15.18
N PRO A 238 -3.88 12.10 16.08
CA PRO A 238 -3.75 11.86 17.52
C PRO A 238 -4.22 10.46 17.91
N VAL A 239 -3.57 9.87 18.92
CA VAL A 239 -4.01 8.57 19.44
C VAL A 239 -5.41 8.72 20.05
N HIS A 240 -6.33 7.90 19.58
CA HIS A 240 -7.71 7.85 20.08
C HIS A 240 -8.35 6.48 19.85
N MET A 241 -9.37 6.20 20.63
CA MET A 241 -10.20 5.00 20.50
C MET A 241 -11.16 5.12 19.32
N VAL A 242 -11.26 4.10 18.49
CA VAL A 242 -12.26 4.02 17.40
C VAL A 242 -13.42 3.10 17.77
N ALA A 243 -14.61 3.50 17.37
CA ALA A 243 -15.83 2.73 17.62
C ALA A 243 -15.84 1.42 16.83
N GLY A 244 -16.25 0.34 17.48
CA GLY A 244 -16.51 -0.95 16.88
C GLY A 244 -17.86 -1.00 16.13
N SER A 245 -18.12 -2.12 15.47
CA SER A 245 -19.37 -2.41 14.77
C SER A 245 -20.38 -3.20 15.63
N ASP A 246 -19.98 -3.63 16.83
CA ASP A 246 -20.79 -4.43 17.73
C ASP A 246 -21.22 -3.61 18.94
N ALA A 247 -22.52 -3.60 19.24
CA ALA A 247 -23.05 -2.92 20.43
C ALA A 247 -22.57 -3.55 21.74
N ALA A 248 -22.22 -4.85 21.74
CA ALA A 248 -21.66 -5.53 22.88
C ALA A 248 -20.14 -5.29 23.06
N ALA A 249 -19.47 -4.83 21.99
CA ALA A 249 -18.07 -4.39 21.99
C ALA A 249 -17.98 -3.06 21.20
N PRO A 250 -18.41 -1.94 21.81
CA PRO A 250 -18.54 -0.66 21.11
C PRO A 250 -17.20 -0.04 20.71
N GLU A 251 -16.12 -0.50 21.33
CA GLU A 251 -14.75 -0.05 21.05
C GLU A 251 -14.00 -1.09 20.24
N ARG A 252 -13.29 -0.65 19.23
CA ARG A 252 -12.52 -1.52 18.35
C ARG A 252 -11.04 -1.57 18.73
N GLY A 253 -10.52 -0.50 19.25
CA GLY A 253 -9.11 -0.31 19.59
C GLY A 253 -8.62 1.09 19.26
N HIS A 254 -7.34 1.32 19.53
CA HIS A 254 -6.72 2.61 19.33
C HIS A 254 -6.13 2.73 17.92
N VAL A 255 -6.21 3.94 17.38
CA VAL A 255 -5.51 4.35 16.16
C VAL A 255 -4.71 5.62 16.46
N GLY A 256 -3.58 5.81 15.80
CA GLY A 256 -2.80 7.04 15.98
C GLY A 256 -1.49 7.02 15.22
N SER A 257 -1.01 8.20 14.83
CA SER A 257 0.28 8.38 14.16
C SER A 257 1.44 8.04 15.10
N ASP A 258 2.48 7.45 14.53
CA ASP A 258 3.82 7.37 15.13
C ASP A 258 4.83 7.83 14.07
N PRO A 259 5.38 9.04 14.19
CA PRO A 259 6.26 9.62 13.18
C PRO A 259 7.55 8.82 12.97
N GLU A 260 8.12 8.22 14.01
CA GLU A 260 9.35 7.43 13.91
C GLU A 260 9.08 6.10 13.20
N ALA A 261 8.01 5.39 13.60
CA ALA A 261 7.58 4.17 12.93
C ALA A 261 7.20 4.43 11.47
N ARG A 262 6.55 5.56 11.17
CA ARG A 262 6.23 5.96 9.79
C ARG A 262 7.48 6.19 8.96
N ALA A 263 8.46 6.94 9.47
CA ALA A 263 9.69 7.24 8.74
C ALA A 263 10.50 5.97 8.44
N ASP A 264 10.63 5.05 9.41
CA ASP A 264 11.27 3.75 9.19
C ASP A 264 10.47 2.89 8.20
N ALA A 265 9.14 2.87 8.31
CA ALA A 265 8.28 2.13 7.39
C ALA A 265 8.41 2.64 5.95
N GLN A 266 8.49 3.96 5.71
CA GLN A 266 8.70 4.53 4.38
C GLN A 266 9.99 4.02 3.74
N LYS A 267 11.09 4.03 4.49
CA LYS A 267 12.37 3.50 4.04
C LYS A 267 12.29 1.99 3.75
N LEU A 268 11.75 1.21 4.68
CA LEU A 268 11.62 -0.24 4.52
C LEU A 268 10.74 -0.63 3.33
N VAL A 269 9.65 0.09 3.09
CA VAL A 269 8.76 -0.13 1.94
C VAL A 269 9.49 0.16 0.65
N SER A 270 10.19 1.30 0.53
CA SER A 270 10.97 1.65 -0.66
C SER A 270 12.03 0.58 -0.95
N ASP A 271 12.82 0.18 0.05
CA ASP A 271 13.84 -0.87 -0.06
C ASP A 271 13.26 -2.24 -0.42
N TRP A 272 12.07 -2.58 0.09
CA TRP A 272 11.41 -3.85 -0.18
C TRP A 272 10.86 -3.92 -1.61
N LEU A 273 10.25 -2.85 -2.08
CA LEU A 273 9.66 -2.76 -3.42
C LEU A 273 10.72 -2.57 -4.52
N ALA A 274 11.95 -2.21 -4.18
CA ALA A 274 13.06 -2.08 -5.13
C ALA A 274 13.72 -3.42 -5.50
N ARG A 275 13.50 -4.48 -4.72
CA ARG A 275 14.09 -5.84 -4.91
C ARG A 275 13.61 -6.54 -6.21
#